data_9bc97ed119b0b7de33c50b7e52f562f5
#
_entry.id   9bc97ed119b0b7de33c50b7e52f562f5
#
_cell.length_a   1.000
_cell.length_b   1.000
_cell.length_c   1.000
_cell.angle_alpha   90.00
_cell.angle_beta   90.00
_cell.angle_gamma   90.00
#
_symmetry.space_group_name_H-M   'P 1'
#
loop_
_entity.id
_entity.type
_entity.pdbx_description
1 polymer ?
#
loop_
_entity_poly.entity_id
_entity_poly.type
_entity_poly.pdbx_seq_one_letter_code
_entity_poly.pdbx_strand_id
1 'polypeptide(L)'
;MRSQIKPVARTAFAVSALAFIISSPAMAGTVTTDGPDITIKTKGGFEAAAVDKSFSFKLGGRIQADFDQFDGIYTKNGKSANEAYFRRAILELSGTAYHDWKYAFKVNFADDGSSKWDEASIAYTGFNPLKVKIGRFDPDFGLEKATSSKWISTIERSIIYDAGDWVNDKDDGMGVQVSGTTGMFYGSAGINRAKGNEDDNGKNNNAYNLRGVIAPMAEAGNVLHFGIDYAKRSTEDFNGRIRSRLGVRGTTEDSQNGNRPVFASGQAGQFDRDSAWGLEAAYARGPFSIQSEYLRRDMAAKSGSAMKDREASGYNVQLAYTLTGEPRGYKLDGGKFAGIKPNDKQIGAWELVYRYDNLTVKNADMNPVGRFYDTEAKVHTVGVNWYANDAIRVSANYLKAKTDKVVNAANDDSGDAVSLRVQYVF
;
A
#
# COMPACT_ATOMS: atom_id res chain seq x y z
N MET A 1 -44.24 31.32 27.66
CA MET A 1 -43.41 30.12 27.58
C MET A 1 -42.14 30.46 26.80
N ARG A 2 -41.03 30.62 27.51
CA ARG A 2 -39.71 30.97 26.94
C ARG A 2 -38.97 29.69 26.61
N SER A 3 -38.72 29.44 25.31
CA SER A 3 -37.91 28.36 24.81
C SER A 3 -36.42 28.70 25.05
N GLN A 4 -35.73 27.88 25.86
CA GLN A 4 -34.30 27.96 26.10
C GLN A 4 -33.56 27.28 24.96
N ILE A 5 -32.81 28.05 24.18
CA ILE A 5 -31.86 27.55 23.20
C ILE A 5 -30.58 27.23 23.94
N LYS A 6 -30.17 25.95 23.99
CA LYS A 6 -28.88 25.53 24.52
C LYS A 6 -27.79 25.83 23.48
N PRO A 7 -26.62 26.41 23.86
CA PRO A 7 -25.54 26.62 22.94
C PRO A 7 -24.82 25.30 22.64
N VAL A 8 -24.64 25.01 21.35
CA VAL A 8 -23.77 23.95 20.85
C VAL A 8 -22.32 24.37 21.13
N ALA A 9 -21.65 23.62 22.00
CA ALA A 9 -20.23 23.82 22.28
C ALA A 9 -19.42 23.45 21.03
N ARG A 10 -18.80 24.45 20.41
CA ARG A 10 -17.76 24.28 19.41
C ARG A 10 -16.50 23.82 20.14
N THR A 11 -16.18 22.54 20.08
CA THR A 11 -14.91 22.01 20.57
C THR A 11 -13.84 22.35 19.52
N ALA A 12 -13.15 23.45 19.73
CA ALA A 12 -11.92 23.73 19.00
C ALA A 12 -10.83 22.79 19.55
N PHE A 13 -10.44 21.77 18.80
CA PHE A 13 -9.26 20.97 19.10
C PHE A 13 -8.02 21.84 18.80
N ALA A 14 -7.41 22.36 19.85
CA ALA A 14 -6.06 22.89 19.79
C ALA A 14 -5.11 21.71 19.65
N VAL A 15 -4.53 21.52 18.47
CA VAL A 15 -3.41 20.62 18.26
C VAL A 15 -2.20 21.24 18.96
N SER A 16 -2.00 20.88 20.21
CA SER A 16 -0.75 21.16 20.91
C SER A 16 0.31 20.23 20.33
N ALA A 17 1.18 20.75 19.49
CA ALA A 17 2.35 20.04 18.98
C ALA A 17 3.26 19.70 20.18
N LEU A 18 3.18 18.45 20.65
CA LEU A 18 4.13 17.92 21.62
C LEU A 18 5.41 17.54 20.85
N ALA A 19 6.29 18.52 20.66
CA ALA A 19 7.63 18.30 20.16
C ALA A 19 8.48 17.68 21.28
N PHE A 20 8.50 16.37 21.40
CA PHE A 20 9.53 15.68 22.16
C PHE A 20 10.80 15.64 21.31
N ILE A 21 11.70 16.60 21.55
CA ILE A 21 13.08 16.58 21.06
C ILE A 21 13.82 15.51 21.88
N ILE A 22 13.87 14.30 21.40
CA ILE A 22 14.85 13.31 21.87
C ILE A 22 16.02 13.36 20.89
N SER A 23 16.90 14.33 21.07
CA SER A 23 18.21 14.36 20.44
C SER A 23 19.22 13.60 21.33
N SER A 24 19.13 12.29 21.36
CA SER A 24 20.22 11.48 21.90
C SER A 24 21.08 10.99 20.74
N PRO A 25 22.41 11.17 20.78
CA PRO A 25 23.30 10.54 19.81
C PRO A 25 23.10 9.03 19.89
N ALA A 26 22.89 8.37 18.74
CA ALA A 26 22.81 6.91 18.69
C ALA A 26 24.17 6.32 19.10
N MET A 27 24.26 5.89 20.32
CA MET A 27 25.46 5.19 20.84
C MET A 27 25.37 3.72 20.41
N ALA A 28 26.34 3.25 19.63
CA ALA A 28 26.54 1.83 19.42
C ALA A 28 27.48 1.34 20.54
N GLY A 29 26.98 0.44 21.40
CA GLY A 29 27.78 -0.23 22.40
C GLY A 29 28.07 -1.67 21.97
N THR A 30 29.24 -2.19 22.31
CA THR A 30 29.57 -3.62 22.14
C THR A 30 29.49 -4.31 23.49
N VAL A 31 28.80 -5.46 23.51
CA VAL A 31 28.73 -6.32 24.70
C VAL A 31 29.48 -7.62 24.38
N THR A 32 30.50 -7.91 25.16
CA THR A 32 31.26 -9.16 25.05
C THR A 32 30.46 -10.31 25.70
N THR A 33 30.35 -11.43 25.01
CA THR A 33 29.65 -12.64 25.46
C THR A 33 30.57 -13.87 25.33
N ASP A 34 30.15 -15.05 25.79
CA ASP A 34 30.87 -16.31 25.55
C ASP A 34 30.80 -16.75 24.06
N GLY A 35 30.09 -16.00 23.19
CA GLY A 35 29.99 -16.14 21.76
C GLY A 35 30.56 -14.91 21.04
N PRO A 36 30.15 -14.65 19.78
CA PRO A 36 30.57 -13.47 19.07
C PRO A 36 30.05 -12.19 19.75
N ASP A 37 30.87 -11.15 19.75
CA ASP A 37 30.52 -9.84 20.27
C ASP A 37 29.20 -9.32 19.64
N ILE A 38 28.38 -8.64 20.45
CA ILE A 38 27.10 -8.09 20.04
C ILE A 38 27.16 -6.56 19.95
N THR A 39 26.79 -6.01 18.80
CA THR A 39 26.59 -4.58 18.62
C THR A 39 25.14 -4.22 18.83
N ILE A 40 24.88 -3.20 19.66
CA ILE A 40 23.52 -2.68 19.92
C ILE A 40 23.38 -1.31 19.24
N LYS A 41 22.30 -1.13 18.50
CA LYS A 41 21.89 0.14 17.86
C LYS A 41 20.49 0.50 18.25
N THR A 42 20.23 1.79 18.49
CA THR A 42 18.92 2.30 18.87
C THR A 42 18.30 3.24 17.84
N LYS A 43 19.06 3.62 16.79
CA LYS A 43 18.55 4.47 15.72
C LYS A 43 17.62 3.67 14.79
N GLY A 44 16.37 4.08 14.67
CA GLY A 44 15.37 3.41 13.83
C GLY A 44 14.86 2.08 14.40
N GLY A 45 14.68 2.03 15.72
CA GLY A 45 14.30 0.86 16.50
C GLY A 45 15.46 0.32 17.33
N PHE A 46 15.20 -0.79 17.99
CA PHE A 46 16.23 -1.52 18.75
C PHE A 46 16.80 -2.65 17.88
N GLU A 47 18.11 -2.69 17.66
CA GLU A 47 18.79 -3.76 16.94
C GLU A 47 19.95 -4.28 17.78
N ALA A 48 19.99 -5.58 17.97
CA ALA A 48 21.15 -6.32 18.50
C ALA A 48 21.65 -7.26 17.39
N ALA A 49 22.93 -7.19 17.06
CA ALA A 49 23.50 -8.00 15.99
C ALA A 49 24.89 -8.53 16.38
N ALA A 50 25.14 -9.82 16.15
CA ALA A 50 26.45 -10.41 16.26
C ALA A 50 27.41 -9.82 15.21
N VAL A 51 28.66 -9.55 15.60
CA VAL A 51 29.69 -8.96 14.73
C VAL A 51 29.97 -9.86 13.53
N ASP A 52 29.93 -11.17 13.70
CA ASP A 52 30.10 -12.17 12.65
C ASP A 52 28.88 -12.35 11.74
N LYS A 53 27.78 -11.60 11.98
CA LYS A 53 26.52 -11.66 11.24
C LYS A 53 25.76 -12.99 11.36
N SER A 54 26.13 -13.87 12.27
CA SER A 54 25.45 -15.14 12.48
C SER A 54 24.04 -14.98 13.01
N PHE A 55 23.83 -13.92 13.81
CA PHE A 55 22.56 -13.60 14.45
C PHE A 55 22.29 -12.10 14.43
N SER A 56 21.03 -11.73 14.26
CA SER A 56 20.55 -10.37 14.55
C SER A 56 19.10 -10.40 14.98
N PHE A 57 18.73 -9.43 15.81
CA PHE A 57 17.38 -9.19 16.30
C PHE A 57 17.09 -7.70 16.15
N LYS A 58 16.01 -7.35 15.48
CA LYS A 58 15.56 -5.99 15.33
C LYS A 58 14.10 -5.87 15.74
N LEU A 59 13.83 -5.00 16.70
CA LEU A 59 12.50 -4.55 17.09
C LEU A 59 12.28 -3.16 16.53
N GLY A 60 11.22 -2.99 15.76
CA GLY A 60 10.83 -1.73 15.16
C GLY A 60 9.33 -1.70 14.94
N GLY A 61 8.88 -0.66 14.26
CA GLY A 61 7.47 -0.55 13.97
C GLY A 61 7.09 0.76 13.34
N ARG A 62 5.79 1.03 13.31
CA ARG A 62 5.25 2.31 12.86
C ARG A 62 3.86 2.56 13.38
N ILE A 63 3.57 3.82 13.59
CA ILE A 63 2.23 4.34 13.84
C ILE A 63 1.89 5.30 12.70
N GLN A 64 0.70 5.18 12.14
CA GLN A 64 0.13 6.10 11.16
C GLN A 64 -1.26 6.48 11.65
N ALA A 65 -1.44 7.74 12.04
CA ALA A 65 -2.71 8.33 12.42
C ALA A 65 -3.18 9.23 11.29
N ASP A 66 -4.40 8.99 10.81
CA ASP A 66 -5.01 9.69 9.69
C ASP A 66 -6.22 10.49 10.15
N PHE A 67 -6.45 11.58 9.44
CA PHE A 67 -7.67 12.36 9.48
C PHE A 67 -8.10 12.61 8.03
N ASP A 68 -9.32 12.21 7.69
CA ASP A 68 -9.93 12.44 6.39
C ASP A 68 -11.17 13.32 6.53
N GLN A 69 -11.33 14.30 5.63
CA GLN A 69 -12.56 15.04 5.41
C GLN A 69 -12.93 14.88 3.95
N PHE A 70 -14.19 14.54 3.64
CA PHE A 70 -14.61 14.18 2.30
C PHE A 70 -16.11 14.48 2.09
N ASP A 71 -16.51 14.61 0.80
CA ASP A 71 -17.89 14.87 0.39
C ASP A 71 -18.27 14.14 -0.91
N GLY A 72 -19.43 14.45 -1.47
CA GLY A 72 -19.90 13.93 -2.74
C GLY A 72 -19.91 12.40 -2.79
N ILE A 73 -19.29 11.84 -3.82
CA ILE A 73 -19.23 10.39 -4.07
C ILE A 73 -18.61 9.58 -2.91
N TYR A 74 -17.82 10.20 -2.06
CA TYR A 74 -17.22 9.58 -0.88
C TYR A 74 -18.22 9.35 0.26
N THR A 75 -19.45 9.89 0.15
CA THR A 75 -20.47 9.84 1.20
C THR A 75 -21.75 9.17 0.74
N LYS A 76 -22.60 8.76 1.70
CA LYS A 76 -23.90 8.14 1.41
C LYS A 76 -24.97 9.15 1.00
N ASN A 77 -24.81 10.41 1.35
CA ASN A 77 -25.84 11.44 1.15
C ASN A 77 -25.34 12.72 0.47
N GLY A 78 -24.12 12.69 -0.12
CA GLY A 78 -23.49 13.82 -0.79
C GLY A 78 -22.93 14.92 0.12
N LYS A 79 -23.24 14.88 1.44
CA LYS A 79 -22.81 15.91 2.39
C LYS A 79 -21.45 15.58 2.97
N SER A 80 -20.73 16.63 3.43
CA SER A 80 -19.43 16.49 4.06
C SER A 80 -19.47 15.56 5.28
N ALA A 81 -18.45 14.73 5.37
CA ALA A 81 -18.16 13.86 6.51
C ALA A 81 -16.66 13.91 6.84
N ASN A 82 -16.30 13.44 8.02
CA ASN A 82 -14.90 13.32 8.44
C ASN A 82 -14.70 12.06 9.28
N GLU A 83 -13.45 11.60 9.34
CA GLU A 83 -13.05 10.45 10.13
C GLU A 83 -11.63 10.63 10.64
N ALA A 84 -11.34 10.17 11.86
CA ALA A 84 -10.01 10.16 12.46
C ALA A 84 -9.73 8.76 13.01
N TYR A 85 -8.63 8.14 12.57
CA TYR A 85 -8.36 6.73 12.87
C TYR A 85 -6.87 6.40 12.82
N PHE A 86 -6.50 5.28 13.42
CA PHE A 86 -5.17 4.71 13.21
C PHE A 86 -5.17 3.86 11.94
N ARG A 87 -4.50 4.34 10.90
CA ARG A 87 -4.35 3.58 9.66
C ARG A 87 -3.45 2.37 9.82
N ARG A 88 -2.42 2.49 10.66
CA ARG A 88 -1.50 1.42 11.03
C ARG A 88 -0.91 1.65 12.41
N ALA A 89 -0.88 0.60 13.21
CA ALA A 89 -0.14 0.51 14.47
C ALA A 89 0.62 -0.83 14.44
N ILE A 90 1.78 -0.84 13.75
CA ILE A 90 2.53 -2.06 13.47
C ILE A 90 3.72 -2.19 14.42
N LEU A 91 3.83 -3.35 15.06
CA LEU A 91 5.05 -3.84 15.70
C LEU A 91 5.72 -4.85 14.78
N GLU A 92 7.03 -4.68 14.55
CA GLU A 92 7.83 -5.52 13.67
C GLU A 92 9.01 -6.10 14.43
N LEU A 93 9.12 -7.44 14.42
CA LEU A 93 10.29 -8.19 14.85
C LEU A 93 10.91 -8.85 13.64
N SER A 94 12.19 -8.59 13.37
CA SER A 94 12.92 -9.19 12.27
C SER A 94 14.37 -9.44 12.62
N GLY A 95 15.04 -10.31 11.87
CA GLY A 95 16.44 -10.59 12.11
C GLY A 95 17.01 -11.68 11.23
N THR A 96 18.21 -12.11 11.63
CA THR A 96 18.97 -13.21 11.00
C THR A 96 19.29 -14.26 12.05
N ALA A 97 19.26 -15.53 11.67
CA ALA A 97 19.74 -16.64 12.44
C ALA A 97 20.63 -17.52 11.55
N TYR A 98 21.71 -18.07 12.14
CA TYR A 98 22.64 -18.96 11.43
C TYR A 98 23.11 -18.40 10.05
N HIS A 99 23.46 -17.10 9.99
CA HIS A 99 23.95 -16.34 8.82
C HIS A 99 22.90 -16.18 7.70
N ASP A 100 22.28 -17.26 7.26
CA ASP A 100 21.48 -17.31 6.01
C ASP A 100 19.98 -17.31 6.21
N TRP A 101 19.50 -17.58 7.42
CA TRP A 101 18.09 -17.60 7.73
C TRP A 101 17.61 -16.24 8.23
N LYS A 102 16.70 -15.61 7.49
CA LYS A 102 16.05 -14.37 7.89
C LYS A 102 14.64 -14.67 8.36
N TYR A 103 14.19 -13.96 9.38
CA TYR A 103 12.83 -14.06 9.89
C TYR A 103 12.19 -12.68 10.01
N ALA A 104 10.88 -12.61 9.83
CA ALA A 104 10.08 -11.40 10.00
C ALA A 104 8.70 -11.73 10.57
N PHE A 105 8.32 -11.00 11.63
CA PHE A 105 6.99 -11.05 12.24
C PHE A 105 6.49 -9.62 12.36
N LYS A 106 5.31 -9.35 11.83
CA LYS A 106 4.64 -8.04 11.91
C LYS A 106 3.21 -8.24 12.35
N VAL A 107 2.79 -7.48 13.34
CA VAL A 107 1.42 -7.45 13.83
C VAL A 107 0.89 -6.04 13.70
N ASN A 108 -0.28 -5.90 13.12
CA ASN A 108 -1.01 -4.64 13.04
C ASN A 108 -2.12 -4.63 14.10
N PHE A 109 -2.15 -3.62 14.95
CA PHE A 109 -3.12 -3.41 16.02
C PHE A 109 -4.19 -2.37 15.69
N ALA A 110 -4.16 -1.79 14.49
CA ALA A 110 -5.03 -0.69 14.08
C ALA A 110 -6.36 -1.15 13.47
N ASP A 111 -6.70 -2.43 13.50
CA ASP A 111 -7.84 -2.96 12.76
C ASP A 111 -8.95 -3.43 13.71
N ASP A 112 -10.00 -2.64 13.89
CA ASP A 112 -11.27 -2.95 14.58
C ASP A 112 -11.15 -3.72 15.92
N GLY A 113 -10.12 -3.37 16.72
CA GLY A 113 -9.89 -4.02 18.02
C GLY A 113 -9.33 -5.45 17.92
N SER A 114 -9.09 -5.98 16.73
CA SER A 114 -8.44 -7.27 16.51
C SER A 114 -7.02 -7.08 15.95
N SER A 115 -6.02 -7.70 16.59
CA SER A 115 -4.67 -7.74 16.04
C SER A 115 -4.60 -8.69 14.86
N LYS A 116 -4.07 -8.22 13.72
CA LYS A 116 -3.88 -9.08 12.54
C LYS A 116 -2.41 -9.27 12.23
N TRP A 117 -2.04 -10.50 11.90
CA TRP A 117 -0.73 -10.82 11.36
C TRP A 117 -0.53 -10.11 10.02
N ASP A 118 0.38 -9.12 9.97
CA ASP A 118 0.76 -8.44 8.74
C ASP A 118 1.84 -9.23 7.98
N GLU A 119 2.80 -9.84 8.67
CA GLU A 119 3.77 -10.77 8.11
C GLU A 119 4.19 -11.80 9.15
N ALA A 120 4.38 -13.04 8.72
CA ALA A 120 5.03 -14.10 9.50
C ALA A 120 5.80 -14.98 8.51
N SER A 121 7.11 -14.77 8.37
CA SER A 121 7.90 -15.41 7.32
C SER A 121 9.29 -15.76 7.74
N ILE A 122 9.84 -16.79 7.09
CA ILE A 122 11.23 -17.21 7.15
C ILE A 122 11.78 -17.23 5.72
N ALA A 123 12.99 -16.74 5.53
CA ALA A 123 13.66 -16.77 4.24
C ALA A 123 15.08 -17.31 4.35
N TYR A 124 15.42 -18.22 3.45
CA TYR A 124 16.78 -18.71 3.27
C TYR A 124 17.50 -17.95 2.17
N THR A 125 18.68 -17.42 2.46
CA THR A 125 19.49 -16.58 1.57
C THR A 125 20.81 -17.20 1.13
N GLY A 126 21.09 -18.44 1.52
CA GLY A 126 22.34 -19.14 1.19
C GLY A 126 22.48 -19.57 -0.28
N PHE A 127 21.43 -19.48 -1.09
CA PHE A 127 21.48 -19.77 -2.54
C PHE A 127 21.86 -18.57 -3.40
N ASN A 128 22.69 -17.64 -2.89
CA ASN A 128 23.06 -16.42 -3.60
C ASN A 128 23.24 -16.63 -5.13
N PRO A 129 22.60 -15.83 -6.03
CA PRO A 129 21.83 -14.60 -5.74
C PRO A 129 20.35 -14.82 -5.39
N LEU A 130 19.91 -16.07 -5.27
CA LEU A 130 18.53 -16.42 -4.98
C LEU A 130 18.25 -16.47 -3.47
N LYS A 131 17.04 -16.14 -3.11
CA LYS A 131 16.46 -16.34 -1.78
C LYS A 131 15.12 -17.02 -1.89
N VAL A 132 14.81 -17.91 -0.95
CA VAL A 132 13.53 -18.61 -0.85
C VAL A 132 12.84 -18.14 0.43
N LYS A 133 11.66 -17.57 0.30
CA LYS A 133 10.83 -17.07 1.41
C LYS A 133 9.59 -17.95 1.54
N ILE A 134 9.27 -18.34 2.78
CA ILE A 134 8.11 -19.16 3.11
C ILE A 134 7.36 -18.50 4.27
N GLY A 135 6.04 -18.52 4.23
CA GLY A 135 5.18 -17.99 5.28
C GLY A 135 4.08 -17.09 4.76
N ARG A 136 3.55 -16.24 5.65
CA ARG A 136 2.56 -15.22 5.32
C ARG A 136 3.28 -13.91 5.00
N PHE A 137 3.13 -13.41 3.79
CA PHE A 137 3.70 -12.16 3.29
C PHE A 137 2.92 -11.66 2.08
N ASP A 138 3.05 -10.37 1.74
CA ASP A 138 2.48 -9.82 0.52
C ASP A 138 3.20 -10.40 -0.71
N PRO A 139 2.50 -11.07 -1.65
CA PRO A 139 3.08 -11.47 -2.93
C PRO A 139 3.61 -10.25 -3.69
N ASP A 140 4.67 -10.45 -4.46
CA ASP A 140 5.34 -9.38 -5.19
C ASP A 140 4.60 -9.06 -6.49
N PHE A 141 4.10 -7.82 -6.60
CA PHE A 141 3.39 -7.31 -7.78
C PHE A 141 3.34 -5.78 -7.70
N GLY A 142 3.87 -5.08 -8.71
CA GLY A 142 3.81 -3.64 -8.85
C GLY A 142 4.82 -2.85 -8.01
N LEU A 143 5.31 -1.76 -8.56
CA LEU A 143 6.32 -0.88 -7.95
C LEU A 143 5.81 -0.22 -6.66
N GLU A 144 4.60 0.37 -6.69
CA GLU A 144 4.07 1.06 -5.52
C GLU A 144 3.71 0.10 -4.38
N LYS A 145 3.28 -1.13 -4.72
CA LYS A 145 3.02 -2.17 -3.73
C LYS A 145 4.31 -2.74 -3.14
N ALA A 146 5.35 -2.96 -3.94
CA ALA A 146 6.67 -3.34 -3.47
C ALA A 146 7.30 -2.26 -2.57
N THR A 147 6.98 -0.98 -2.84
CA THR A 147 7.39 0.15 -2.00
C THR A 147 6.62 0.10 -0.68
N SER A 148 7.36 0.11 0.44
CA SER A 148 6.74 0.13 1.76
C SER A 148 5.78 1.32 1.91
N SER A 149 4.61 1.10 2.51
CA SER A 149 3.68 2.18 2.84
C SER A 149 4.24 3.28 3.76
N LYS A 150 5.43 3.05 4.35
CA LYS A 150 6.19 4.09 5.04
C LYS A 150 6.75 5.15 4.08
N TRP A 151 6.95 4.79 2.80
CA TRP A 151 7.75 5.55 1.83
C TRP A 151 7.05 5.86 0.51
N ILE A 152 5.78 5.51 0.35
CA ILE A 152 4.95 6.03 -0.76
C ILE A 152 4.76 7.55 -0.57
N SER A 153 4.73 8.31 -1.67
CA SER A 153 4.66 9.79 -1.59
C SER A 153 3.25 10.30 -1.32
N THR A 154 2.21 9.58 -1.70
CA THR A 154 0.81 9.89 -1.35
C THR A 154 0.38 9.14 -0.08
N ILE A 155 -0.66 9.60 0.59
CA ILE A 155 -1.17 8.99 1.83
C ILE A 155 -1.66 7.56 1.56
N GLU A 156 -2.45 7.34 0.52
CA GLU A 156 -2.87 5.99 0.10
C GLU A 156 -2.33 5.64 -1.30
N ARG A 157 -2.25 4.34 -1.60
CA ARG A 157 -1.80 3.83 -2.90
C ARG A 157 -2.78 4.18 -4.02
N SER A 158 -2.31 4.10 -5.25
CA SER A 158 -3.09 4.27 -6.47
C SER A 158 -4.34 3.38 -6.49
N ILE A 159 -5.44 3.94 -6.99
CA ILE A 159 -6.71 3.22 -7.13
C ILE A 159 -6.67 2.11 -8.18
N ILE A 160 -5.64 2.04 -9.02
CA ILE A 160 -5.49 0.95 -10.00
C ILE A 160 -5.46 -0.42 -9.32
N TYR A 161 -4.94 -0.50 -8.10
CA TYR A 161 -4.89 -1.73 -7.32
C TYR A 161 -6.25 -2.20 -6.81
N ASP A 162 -7.27 -1.33 -6.83
CA ASP A 162 -8.65 -1.73 -6.56
C ASP A 162 -9.27 -2.56 -7.71
N ALA A 163 -8.65 -2.56 -8.91
CA ALA A 163 -9.03 -3.45 -10.01
C ALA A 163 -8.83 -4.92 -9.65
N GLY A 164 -7.77 -5.23 -8.89
CA GLY A 164 -7.40 -6.58 -8.51
C GLY A 164 -6.60 -6.61 -7.22
N ASP A 165 -7.23 -6.35 -6.09
CA ASP A 165 -6.60 -6.31 -4.76
C ASP A 165 -5.91 -7.64 -4.38
N TRP A 166 -6.40 -8.76 -4.91
CA TRP A 166 -5.86 -10.10 -4.66
C TRP A 166 -4.45 -10.33 -5.22
N VAL A 167 -3.98 -9.55 -6.20
CA VAL A 167 -2.67 -9.79 -6.87
C VAL A 167 -1.48 -9.72 -5.91
N ASN A 168 -1.64 -9.05 -4.80
CA ASN A 168 -0.66 -8.96 -3.72
C ASN A 168 -1.31 -8.94 -2.33
N ASP A 169 -2.45 -9.60 -2.19
CA ASP A 169 -3.08 -9.84 -0.91
C ASP A 169 -2.58 -11.16 -0.32
N LYS A 170 -2.16 -11.10 0.94
CA LYS A 170 -1.76 -12.25 1.76
C LYS A 170 -2.93 -12.84 2.55
N ASP A 171 -4.14 -12.34 2.34
CA ASP A 171 -5.30 -12.71 3.16
C ASP A 171 -5.41 -14.23 3.32
N ASP A 172 -5.30 -14.71 4.55
CA ASP A 172 -5.43 -16.09 5.01
C ASP A 172 -4.41 -17.11 4.47
N GLY A 173 -3.44 -16.70 3.62
CA GLY A 173 -2.57 -17.66 2.95
C GLY A 173 -1.11 -17.63 3.36
N MET A 174 -0.56 -18.83 3.46
CA MET A 174 0.87 -19.05 3.39
C MET A 174 1.30 -19.15 1.93
N GLY A 175 2.52 -18.72 1.66
CA GLY A 175 3.11 -18.79 0.33
C GLY A 175 4.57 -19.18 0.35
N VAL A 176 5.07 -19.47 -0.82
CA VAL A 176 6.50 -19.66 -1.11
C VAL A 176 6.85 -18.72 -2.25
N GLN A 177 7.92 -17.96 -2.08
CA GLN A 177 8.45 -17.07 -3.10
C GLN A 177 9.95 -17.28 -3.26
N VAL A 178 10.38 -17.44 -4.51
CA VAL A 178 11.79 -17.35 -4.88
C VAL A 178 12.02 -15.98 -5.49
N SER A 179 13.09 -15.30 -5.08
CA SER A 179 13.47 -14.01 -5.65
C SER A 179 14.97 -13.84 -5.68
N GLY A 180 15.47 -12.98 -6.56
CA GLY A 180 16.90 -12.72 -6.66
C GLY A 180 17.22 -11.46 -7.41
N THR A 181 18.47 -10.98 -7.20
CA THR A 181 18.98 -9.75 -7.82
C THR A 181 20.36 -10.05 -8.40
N THR A 182 20.57 -9.73 -9.67
CA THR A 182 21.85 -9.89 -10.33
C THR A 182 22.09 -8.76 -11.33
N GLY A 183 23.24 -8.08 -11.25
CA GLY A 183 23.54 -6.91 -12.07
C GLY A 183 22.45 -5.85 -11.93
N MET A 184 21.77 -5.51 -13.02
CA MET A 184 20.65 -4.56 -13.06
C MET A 184 19.28 -5.21 -13.02
N PHE A 185 19.19 -6.52 -12.79
CA PHE A 185 17.95 -7.29 -12.84
C PHE A 185 17.50 -7.71 -11.45
N TYR A 186 16.19 -7.65 -11.20
CA TYR A 186 15.52 -8.30 -10.10
C TYR A 186 14.39 -9.18 -10.67
N GLY A 187 14.17 -10.33 -10.05
CA GLY A 187 13.07 -11.21 -10.41
C GLY A 187 12.49 -11.90 -9.18
N SER A 188 11.20 -12.20 -9.24
CA SER A 188 10.50 -13.01 -8.26
C SER A 188 9.44 -13.90 -8.91
N ALA A 189 9.25 -15.08 -8.31
CA ALA A 189 8.18 -16.01 -8.64
C ALA A 189 7.63 -16.60 -7.36
N GLY A 190 6.31 -16.65 -7.22
CA GLY A 190 5.66 -17.13 -6.00
C GLY A 190 4.38 -17.90 -6.26
N ILE A 191 4.06 -18.73 -5.29
CA ILE A 191 2.75 -19.36 -5.13
C ILE A 191 2.28 -19.10 -3.71
N ASN A 192 1.07 -18.64 -3.57
CA ASN A 192 0.45 -18.40 -2.27
C ASN A 192 -1.00 -18.84 -2.28
N ARG A 193 -1.50 -19.14 -1.09
CA ARG A 193 -2.91 -19.42 -0.91
C ARG A 193 -3.65 -18.09 -0.90
N ALA A 194 -4.47 -17.86 -1.90
CA ALA A 194 -5.35 -16.72 -1.94
C ALA A 194 -6.64 -17.04 -1.18
N LYS A 195 -7.21 -16.04 -0.53
CA LYS A 195 -8.56 -16.13 0.03
C LYS A 195 -9.53 -16.49 -1.09
N GLY A 196 -10.32 -17.52 -0.89
CA GLY A 196 -11.54 -17.73 -1.64
C GLY A 196 -12.47 -16.52 -1.39
N ASN A 197 -13.23 -16.10 -2.38
CA ASN A 197 -14.35 -15.22 -2.08
C ASN A 197 -15.28 -15.90 -1.08
N GLU A 198 -16.05 -15.15 -0.33
CA GLU A 198 -17.03 -15.67 0.64
C GLU A 198 -17.96 -16.73 0.04
N ASP A 199 -18.02 -16.78 -1.29
CA ASP A 199 -18.85 -17.66 -2.12
C ASP A 199 -18.16 -18.97 -2.53
N ASP A 200 -16.87 -19.17 -2.25
CA ASP A 200 -16.12 -20.36 -2.72
C ASP A 200 -16.32 -21.60 -1.85
N ASN A 201 -17.36 -21.68 -1.02
CA ASN A 201 -17.67 -22.81 -0.14
C ASN A 201 -16.45 -23.37 0.61
N GLY A 202 -15.51 -22.50 1.01
CA GLY A 202 -14.28 -22.89 1.70
C GLY A 202 -13.22 -23.55 0.82
N LYS A 203 -13.34 -23.55 -0.50
CA LYS A 203 -12.30 -24.02 -1.41
C LYS A 203 -11.05 -23.14 -1.33
N ASN A 204 -9.91 -23.79 -1.26
CA ASN A 204 -8.62 -23.12 -1.21
C ASN A 204 -8.14 -22.80 -2.62
N ASN A 205 -7.97 -21.52 -2.89
CA ASN A 205 -7.45 -21.05 -4.16
C ASN A 205 -5.94 -20.82 -4.05
N ASN A 206 -5.22 -21.16 -5.12
CA ASN A 206 -3.82 -20.80 -5.26
C ASN A 206 -3.69 -19.60 -6.18
N ALA A 207 -2.84 -18.65 -5.78
CA ALA A 207 -2.42 -17.55 -6.62
C ALA A 207 -0.95 -17.71 -6.98
N TYR A 208 -0.61 -17.42 -8.23
CA TYR A 208 0.74 -17.43 -8.78
C TYR A 208 1.11 -16.01 -9.13
N ASN A 209 2.31 -15.58 -8.74
CA ASN A 209 2.82 -14.25 -9.01
C ASN A 209 4.19 -14.35 -9.66
N LEU A 210 4.41 -13.53 -10.68
CA LEU A 210 5.69 -13.33 -11.34
C LEU A 210 5.94 -11.82 -11.43
N ARG A 211 7.15 -11.39 -11.12
CA ARG A 211 7.60 -10.01 -11.32
C ARG A 211 9.02 -9.99 -11.84
N GLY A 212 9.27 -9.19 -12.88
CA GLY A 212 10.58 -8.95 -13.44
C GLY A 212 10.87 -7.45 -13.50
N VAL A 213 12.06 -7.04 -13.07
CA VAL A 213 12.50 -5.64 -13.07
C VAL A 213 13.88 -5.53 -13.70
N ILE A 214 14.06 -4.52 -14.55
CA ILE A 214 15.34 -4.03 -15.03
C ILE A 214 15.54 -2.60 -14.55
N ALA A 215 16.65 -2.34 -13.86
CA ALA A 215 17.01 -1.01 -13.40
C ALA A 215 18.47 -0.69 -13.74
N PRO A 216 18.74 -0.17 -14.95
CA PRO A 216 20.09 0.20 -15.37
C PRO A 216 20.75 1.26 -14.48
N MET A 217 19.93 2.09 -13.81
CA MET A 217 20.32 3.03 -12.78
C MET A 217 19.50 2.73 -11.53
N ALA A 218 20.13 2.45 -10.39
CA ALA A 218 19.48 1.94 -9.19
C ALA A 218 19.99 2.60 -7.90
N GLU A 219 20.47 3.83 -7.98
CA GLU A 219 20.98 4.61 -6.84
C GLU A 219 19.97 5.68 -6.42
N ALA A 220 20.08 6.15 -5.16
CA ALA A 220 19.28 7.26 -4.68
C ALA A 220 19.46 8.50 -5.57
N GLY A 221 18.38 9.04 -6.11
CA GLY A 221 18.41 10.18 -7.02
C GLY A 221 19.03 9.90 -8.39
N ASN A 222 19.24 8.65 -8.76
CA ASN A 222 19.67 8.24 -10.09
C ASN A 222 19.03 6.88 -10.42
N VAL A 223 17.77 6.90 -10.82
CA VAL A 223 16.97 5.69 -11.06
C VAL A 223 16.43 5.69 -12.48
N LEU A 224 16.54 4.55 -13.14
CA LEU A 224 15.78 4.20 -14.32
C LEU A 224 15.27 2.77 -14.12
N HIS A 225 13.97 2.61 -14.03
CA HIS A 225 13.33 1.35 -13.67
C HIS A 225 12.23 1.02 -14.67
N PHE A 226 12.19 -0.24 -15.10
CA PHE A 226 11.09 -0.84 -15.84
C PHE A 226 10.75 -2.18 -15.22
N GLY A 227 9.47 -2.49 -15.11
CA GLY A 227 8.99 -3.75 -14.56
C GLY A 227 7.80 -4.30 -15.34
N ILE A 228 7.65 -5.62 -15.21
CA ILE A 228 6.50 -6.37 -15.71
C ILE A 228 6.03 -7.34 -14.63
N ASP A 229 4.73 -7.44 -14.49
CA ASP A 229 4.07 -8.28 -13.49
C ASP A 229 3.05 -9.20 -14.14
N TYR A 230 2.89 -10.38 -13.57
CA TYR A 230 1.82 -11.30 -13.91
C TYR A 230 1.31 -11.99 -12.65
N ALA A 231 0.00 -12.09 -12.51
CA ALA A 231 -0.63 -12.88 -11.47
C ALA A 231 -1.81 -13.67 -12.06
N LYS A 232 -2.01 -14.87 -11.54
CA LYS A 232 -3.16 -15.72 -11.86
C LYS A 232 -3.61 -16.42 -10.60
N ARG A 233 -4.91 -16.44 -10.34
CA ARG A 233 -5.44 -17.29 -9.29
C ARG A 233 -6.30 -18.41 -9.88
N SER A 234 -6.17 -19.59 -9.27
CA SER A 234 -7.04 -20.72 -9.52
C SER A 234 -8.29 -20.51 -8.66
N THR A 235 -9.38 -20.12 -9.29
CA THR A 235 -10.65 -19.91 -8.61
C THR A 235 -11.77 -20.44 -9.50
N GLU A 236 -12.77 -21.01 -8.88
CA GLU A 236 -14.02 -21.41 -9.51
C GLU A 236 -15.13 -20.62 -8.84
N ASP A 237 -16.06 -20.07 -9.58
CA ASP A 237 -17.28 -19.47 -9.04
C ASP A 237 -17.08 -18.20 -8.20
N PHE A 238 -16.32 -17.23 -8.66
CA PHE A 238 -16.19 -15.96 -7.95
C PHE A 238 -17.13 -14.87 -8.49
N ASN A 239 -17.38 -13.85 -7.67
CA ASN A 239 -18.39 -12.83 -7.94
C ASN A 239 -17.92 -11.67 -8.84
N GLY A 240 -16.62 -11.51 -9.06
CA GLY A 240 -16.06 -10.46 -9.91
C GLY A 240 -16.30 -9.02 -9.43
N ARG A 241 -16.74 -8.81 -8.19
CA ARG A 241 -17.06 -7.49 -7.65
C ARG A 241 -15.83 -6.58 -7.59
N ILE A 242 -16.00 -5.31 -7.97
CA ILE A 242 -14.95 -4.28 -7.89
C ILE A 242 -15.51 -3.06 -7.16
N ARG A 243 -14.81 -2.62 -6.12
CA ARG A 243 -15.10 -1.42 -5.33
C ARG A 243 -13.84 -0.63 -5.09
N SER A 244 -13.94 0.69 -5.08
CA SER A 244 -12.82 1.57 -4.75
C SER A 244 -13.19 2.54 -3.63
N ARG A 245 -12.19 2.90 -2.81
CA ARG A 245 -12.28 4.03 -1.88
C ARG A 245 -11.83 5.35 -2.52
N LEU A 246 -11.48 5.31 -3.82
CA LEU A 246 -10.97 6.47 -4.57
C LEU A 246 -9.83 7.20 -3.86
N GLY A 247 -8.96 6.45 -3.14
CA GLY A 247 -7.81 6.97 -2.44
C GLY A 247 -8.07 7.53 -1.03
N VAL A 248 -9.29 7.43 -0.49
CA VAL A 248 -9.67 7.94 0.83
C VAL A 248 -10.09 6.80 1.76
N ARG A 249 -9.26 6.42 2.70
CA ARG A 249 -9.49 5.26 3.57
C ARG A 249 -10.63 5.48 4.56
N GLY A 250 -10.76 6.67 5.15
CA GLY A 250 -11.75 7.01 6.16
C GLY A 250 -13.21 6.87 5.71
N THR A 251 -13.46 6.74 4.39
CA THR A 251 -14.82 6.51 3.85
C THR A 251 -15.45 5.20 4.32
N THR A 252 -14.67 4.25 4.81
CA THR A 252 -15.12 2.91 5.22
C THR A 252 -14.61 2.47 6.58
N GLU A 253 -14.02 3.37 7.34
CA GLU A 253 -13.72 3.14 8.75
C GLU A 253 -15.03 3.32 9.58
N ASP A 254 -15.00 3.96 10.72
CA ASP A 254 -16.18 4.13 11.57
C ASP A 254 -17.14 5.23 11.07
N SER A 255 -16.85 5.88 9.95
CA SER A 255 -17.69 6.93 9.40
C SER A 255 -19.06 6.40 8.99
N GLN A 256 -20.11 6.85 9.69
CA GLN A 256 -21.51 6.46 9.39
C GLN A 256 -21.99 6.97 8.04
N ASN A 257 -21.42 8.08 7.55
CA ASN A 257 -21.77 8.66 6.25
C ASN A 257 -20.78 8.28 5.13
N GLY A 258 -19.74 7.52 5.42
CA GLY A 258 -18.77 7.09 4.41
C GLY A 258 -19.37 6.11 3.42
N ASN A 259 -18.89 6.18 2.17
CA ASN A 259 -19.30 5.33 1.06
C ASN A 259 -18.10 4.74 0.33
N ARG A 260 -18.22 3.50 -0.11
CA ARG A 260 -17.27 2.85 -0.99
C ARG A 260 -17.93 2.54 -2.33
N PRO A 261 -17.76 3.39 -3.36
CA PRO A 261 -18.37 3.24 -4.67
C PRO A 261 -18.16 1.86 -5.29
N VAL A 262 -19.19 1.37 -5.99
CA VAL A 262 -19.19 0.06 -6.66
C VAL A 262 -19.01 0.28 -8.16
N PHE A 263 -17.87 -0.17 -8.68
CA PHE A 263 -17.52 -0.11 -10.10
C PHE A 263 -18.14 -1.26 -10.88
N ALA A 264 -18.18 -2.43 -10.28
CA ALA A 264 -18.88 -3.58 -10.80
C ALA A 264 -19.51 -4.35 -9.65
N SER A 265 -20.77 -4.67 -9.78
CA SER A 265 -21.45 -5.58 -8.88
C SER A 265 -21.03 -7.03 -9.14
N GLY A 266 -21.33 -7.93 -8.24
CA GLY A 266 -21.00 -9.33 -8.39
C GLY A 266 -21.96 -10.22 -7.63
N GLN A 267 -22.24 -11.38 -8.20
CA GLN A 267 -22.93 -12.48 -7.58
C GLN A 267 -22.08 -13.73 -7.68
N ALA A 268 -22.18 -14.64 -6.72
CA ALA A 268 -21.47 -15.89 -6.72
C ALA A 268 -21.67 -16.65 -8.04
N GLY A 269 -20.64 -17.36 -8.51
CA GLY A 269 -20.74 -18.21 -9.67
C GLY A 269 -20.78 -17.51 -11.03
N GLN A 270 -20.45 -16.22 -11.08
CA GLN A 270 -20.48 -15.49 -12.35
C GLN A 270 -19.22 -15.64 -13.19
N PHE A 271 -18.06 -15.86 -12.55
CA PHE A 271 -16.75 -15.94 -13.21
C PHE A 271 -15.96 -17.15 -12.72
N ASP A 272 -15.10 -17.71 -13.57
CA ASP A 272 -14.32 -18.92 -13.29
C ASP A 272 -12.81 -18.80 -13.56
N ARG A 273 -12.34 -17.72 -14.19
CA ARG A 273 -10.91 -17.46 -14.46
C ARG A 273 -10.56 -16.03 -14.14
N ASP A 274 -9.42 -15.84 -13.47
CA ASP A 274 -8.98 -14.55 -12.98
C ASP A 274 -7.46 -14.42 -13.14
N SER A 275 -7.03 -13.44 -13.93
CA SER A 275 -5.62 -13.14 -14.15
C SER A 275 -5.39 -11.64 -14.22
N ALA A 276 -4.18 -11.21 -13.89
CA ALA A 276 -3.78 -9.82 -13.99
C ALA A 276 -2.35 -9.72 -14.52
N TRP A 277 -2.05 -8.61 -15.17
CA TRP A 277 -0.71 -8.23 -15.55
C TRP A 277 -0.49 -6.74 -15.35
N GLY A 278 0.76 -6.36 -15.14
CA GLY A 278 1.16 -4.99 -14.86
C GLY A 278 2.40 -4.58 -15.62
N LEU A 279 2.55 -3.26 -15.80
CA LEU A 279 3.76 -2.61 -16.29
C LEU A 279 4.16 -1.53 -15.31
N GLU A 280 5.46 -1.38 -15.10
CA GLU A 280 6.06 -0.40 -14.20
C GLU A 280 7.10 0.43 -14.95
N ALA A 281 7.12 1.74 -14.73
CA ALA A 281 8.17 2.61 -15.18
C ALA A 281 8.46 3.68 -14.13
N ALA A 282 9.75 3.94 -13.87
CA ALA A 282 10.13 5.05 -13.02
C ALA A 282 11.48 5.65 -13.42
N TYR A 283 11.59 6.96 -13.20
CA TYR A 283 12.81 7.72 -13.37
C TYR A 283 13.01 8.67 -12.19
N ALA A 284 14.23 8.77 -11.69
CA ALA A 284 14.59 9.77 -10.71
C ALA A 284 15.92 10.42 -11.04
N ARG A 285 16.00 11.75 -10.87
CA ARG A 285 17.22 12.52 -11.01
C ARG A 285 17.30 13.60 -9.93
N GLY A 286 18.27 13.46 -9.01
CA GLY A 286 18.37 14.34 -7.84
C GLY A 286 17.06 14.33 -7.03
N PRO A 287 16.47 15.49 -6.74
CA PRO A 287 15.22 15.63 -5.97
C PRO A 287 13.95 15.29 -6.77
N PHE A 288 14.03 15.15 -8.07
CA PHE A 288 12.90 14.86 -8.94
C PHE A 288 12.69 13.36 -9.11
N SER A 289 11.43 12.91 -9.08
CA SER A 289 11.05 11.55 -9.47
C SER A 289 9.70 11.53 -10.20
N ILE A 290 9.59 10.62 -11.17
CA ILE A 290 8.35 10.26 -11.84
C ILE A 290 8.21 8.74 -11.79
N GLN A 291 7.01 8.25 -11.54
CA GLN A 291 6.66 6.84 -11.67
C GLN A 291 5.28 6.69 -12.31
N SER A 292 5.11 5.59 -13.03
CA SER A 292 3.85 5.23 -13.67
C SER A 292 3.70 3.71 -13.62
N GLU A 293 2.48 3.27 -13.40
CA GLU A 293 2.11 1.87 -13.44
C GLU A 293 0.83 1.69 -14.24
N TYR A 294 0.73 0.57 -14.92
CA TYR A 294 -0.49 0.08 -15.56
C TYR A 294 -0.82 -1.29 -14.97
N LEU A 295 -2.09 -1.50 -14.65
CA LEU A 295 -2.60 -2.79 -14.20
C LEU A 295 -3.84 -3.13 -15.03
N ARG A 296 -3.91 -4.39 -15.48
CA ARG A 296 -5.09 -4.98 -16.12
C ARG A 296 -5.42 -6.31 -15.47
N ARG A 297 -6.69 -6.50 -15.16
CA ARG A 297 -7.27 -7.75 -14.70
C ARG A 297 -8.31 -8.24 -15.68
N ASP A 298 -8.22 -9.49 -16.07
CA ASP A 298 -9.15 -10.18 -16.97
C ASP A 298 -9.90 -11.27 -16.19
N MET A 299 -11.22 -11.19 -16.21
CA MET A 299 -12.13 -12.14 -15.58
C MET A 299 -13.00 -12.78 -16.65
N ALA A 300 -12.89 -14.10 -16.83
CA ALA A 300 -13.73 -14.81 -17.80
C ALA A 300 -15.08 -15.18 -17.17
N ALA A 301 -16.14 -14.87 -17.88
CA ALA A 301 -17.48 -15.26 -17.49
C ALA A 301 -17.63 -16.79 -17.49
N LYS A 302 -18.24 -17.31 -16.43
CA LYS A 302 -18.53 -18.74 -16.33
C LYS A 302 -19.52 -19.17 -17.41
N SER A 303 -19.30 -20.34 -18.00
CA SER A 303 -20.22 -20.91 -18.97
C SER A 303 -21.64 -21.04 -18.41
N GLY A 304 -22.61 -20.50 -19.15
CA GLY A 304 -24.02 -20.46 -18.72
C GLY A 304 -24.39 -19.28 -17.79
N SER A 305 -23.41 -18.45 -17.39
CA SER A 305 -23.74 -17.20 -16.70
C SER A 305 -24.29 -16.16 -17.69
N ALA A 306 -25.12 -15.23 -17.19
CA ALA A 306 -25.61 -14.10 -17.99
C ALA A 306 -24.53 -13.01 -18.21
N MET A 307 -23.34 -13.17 -17.61
CA MET A 307 -22.26 -12.18 -17.66
C MET A 307 -21.45 -12.33 -18.94
N LYS A 308 -20.75 -11.25 -19.29
CA LYS A 308 -19.66 -11.25 -20.27
C LYS A 308 -18.32 -11.22 -19.53
N ASP A 309 -17.26 -11.59 -20.26
CA ASP A 309 -15.89 -11.37 -19.77
C ASP A 309 -15.74 -9.91 -19.33
N ARG A 310 -15.18 -9.73 -18.15
CA ARG A 310 -14.97 -8.41 -17.52
C ARG A 310 -13.49 -8.07 -17.53
N GLU A 311 -13.17 -6.86 -17.96
CA GLU A 311 -11.83 -6.30 -17.89
C GLU A 311 -11.85 -5.13 -16.91
N ALA A 312 -10.92 -5.14 -15.94
CA ALA A 312 -10.66 -4.00 -15.09
C ALA A 312 -9.23 -3.54 -15.33
N SER A 313 -9.04 -2.29 -15.76
CA SER A 313 -7.72 -1.77 -16.06
C SER A 313 -7.57 -0.33 -15.57
N GLY A 314 -6.34 0.04 -15.26
CA GLY A 314 -6.03 1.40 -14.83
C GLY A 314 -4.57 1.73 -14.99
N TYR A 315 -4.28 3.01 -14.99
CA TYR A 315 -2.93 3.53 -14.94
C TYR A 315 -2.82 4.71 -13.99
N ASN A 316 -1.62 4.92 -13.47
CA ASN A 316 -1.29 6.11 -12.74
C ASN A 316 -0.05 6.80 -13.32
N VAL A 317 0.06 8.09 -13.07
CA VAL A 317 1.30 8.86 -13.25
C VAL A 317 1.50 9.70 -12.01
N GLN A 318 2.64 9.54 -11.34
CA GLN A 318 2.99 10.29 -10.14
C GLN A 318 4.30 11.05 -10.37
N LEU A 319 4.26 12.34 -10.09
CA LEU A 319 5.39 13.25 -10.08
C LEU A 319 5.69 13.62 -8.63
N ALA A 320 6.96 13.65 -8.24
CA ALA A 320 7.36 14.16 -6.94
C ALA A 320 8.66 14.98 -7.04
N TYR A 321 8.75 16.01 -6.22
CA TYR A 321 9.91 16.88 -6.15
C TYR A 321 10.21 17.28 -4.70
N THR A 322 11.41 16.99 -4.24
CA THR A 322 11.86 17.39 -2.90
C THR A 322 12.45 18.79 -2.96
N LEU A 323 11.72 19.78 -2.42
CA LEU A 323 12.06 21.20 -2.45
C LEU A 323 13.41 21.49 -1.78
N THR A 324 13.76 20.70 -0.78
CA THR A 324 15.01 20.83 0.00
C THR A 324 16.19 20.09 -0.63
N GLY A 325 15.96 19.38 -1.76
CA GLY A 325 17.03 18.85 -2.60
C GLY A 325 17.40 17.38 -2.34
N GLU A 326 16.83 16.73 -1.33
CA GLU A 326 17.14 15.34 -1.01
C GLU A 326 16.63 14.38 -2.09
N PRO A 327 17.42 13.37 -2.47
CA PRO A 327 16.97 12.34 -3.39
C PRO A 327 16.08 11.31 -2.71
N ARG A 328 15.13 10.77 -3.45
CA ARG A 328 14.38 9.59 -3.04
C ARG A 328 15.25 8.35 -3.13
N GLY A 329 15.27 7.52 -2.08
CA GLY A 329 16.02 6.27 -2.07
C GLY A 329 15.42 5.23 -3.02
N TYR A 330 16.26 4.28 -3.48
CA TYR A 330 15.84 3.14 -4.28
C TYR A 330 16.61 1.87 -3.85
N LYS A 331 15.99 0.70 -4.04
CA LYS A 331 16.58 -0.62 -3.76
C LYS A 331 16.25 -1.56 -4.90
N LEU A 332 17.26 -2.03 -5.62
CA LEU A 332 17.09 -3.01 -6.68
C LEU A 332 16.60 -4.36 -6.10
N ASP A 333 17.08 -4.75 -4.91
CA ASP A 333 16.50 -5.88 -4.19
C ASP A 333 15.06 -5.56 -3.80
N GLY A 334 14.13 -6.17 -4.54
CA GLY A 334 12.70 -5.89 -4.52
C GLY A 334 12.25 -4.81 -5.51
N GLY A 335 13.13 -4.23 -6.35
CA GLY A 335 12.78 -3.27 -7.40
C GLY A 335 11.85 -2.15 -6.89
N LYS A 336 12.27 -1.36 -5.88
CA LYS A 336 11.37 -0.48 -5.15
C LYS A 336 12.00 0.81 -4.65
N PHE A 337 11.16 1.84 -4.50
CA PHE A 337 11.59 3.05 -3.82
C PHE A 337 11.75 2.86 -2.32
N ALA A 338 12.58 3.71 -1.72
CA ALA A 338 12.80 3.84 -0.29
C ALA A 338 12.49 5.27 0.18
N GLY A 339 12.73 5.55 1.47
CA GLY A 339 12.44 6.86 2.06
C GLY A 339 13.37 7.97 1.60
N ILE A 340 12.92 9.21 1.79
CA ILE A 340 13.75 10.41 1.76
C ILE A 340 14.38 10.57 3.15
N LYS A 341 15.66 10.93 3.19
CA LYS A 341 16.39 11.22 4.43
C LYS A 341 16.71 12.70 4.48
N PRO A 342 16.20 13.46 5.43
CA PRO A 342 16.51 14.88 5.56
C PRO A 342 18.01 15.14 5.74
N ASN A 343 18.55 16.07 4.96
CA ASN A 343 19.94 16.53 5.09
C ASN A 343 20.06 17.47 6.29
N ASP A 344 19.08 18.33 6.50
CA ASP A 344 19.01 19.27 7.61
C ASP A 344 17.98 18.79 8.65
N LYS A 345 18.43 18.60 9.89
CA LYS A 345 17.58 18.12 10.99
C LYS A 345 16.69 19.20 11.60
N GLN A 346 16.93 20.49 11.31
CA GLN A 346 16.12 21.59 11.83
C GLN A 346 14.94 21.89 10.89
N ILE A 347 15.19 21.89 9.58
CA ILE A 347 14.19 22.18 8.55
C ILE A 347 13.43 20.91 8.15
N GLY A 348 14.11 19.74 8.17
CA GLY A 348 13.61 18.51 7.59
C GLY A 348 13.61 18.54 6.05
N ALA A 349 13.00 17.55 5.42
CA ALA A 349 12.83 17.51 3.98
C ALA A 349 11.38 17.75 3.58
N TRP A 350 11.16 18.51 2.50
CA TRP A 350 9.83 18.87 1.99
C TRP A 350 9.64 18.33 0.59
N GLU A 351 8.66 17.44 0.39
CA GLU A 351 8.33 16.84 -0.91
C GLU A 351 6.93 17.31 -1.36
N LEU A 352 6.84 17.80 -2.59
CA LEU A 352 5.58 18.01 -3.29
C LEU A 352 5.30 16.79 -4.16
N VAL A 353 4.04 16.38 -4.23
CA VAL A 353 3.59 15.25 -5.05
C VAL A 353 2.32 15.61 -5.81
N TYR A 354 2.26 15.16 -7.05
CA TYR A 354 1.04 15.11 -7.84
C TYR A 354 0.87 13.70 -8.40
N ARG A 355 -0.34 13.14 -8.31
CA ARG A 355 -0.68 11.87 -8.92
C ARG A 355 -2.01 12.00 -9.67
N TYR A 356 -2.03 11.45 -10.86
CA TYR A 356 -3.22 11.16 -11.62
C TYR A 356 -3.45 9.67 -11.67
N ASP A 357 -4.66 9.24 -11.35
CA ASP A 357 -5.11 7.85 -11.41
C ASP A 357 -6.30 7.73 -12.36
N ASN A 358 -6.32 6.68 -13.16
CA ASN A 358 -7.48 6.26 -13.94
C ASN A 358 -7.78 4.79 -13.65
N LEU A 359 -9.05 4.46 -13.48
CA LEU A 359 -9.55 3.10 -13.31
C LEU A 359 -10.80 2.93 -14.16
N THR A 360 -10.81 1.91 -15.04
CA THR A 360 -11.93 1.58 -15.92
C THR A 360 -12.31 0.12 -15.74
N VAL A 361 -13.60 -0.16 -15.69
CA VAL A 361 -14.14 -1.53 -15.71
C VAL A 361 -15.06 -1.68 -16.89
N LYS A 362 -14.67 -2.51 -17.86
CA LYS A 362 -15.48 -2.87 -19.03
C LYS A 362 -16.44 -3.99 -18.71
N ASN A 363 -17.61 -3.96 -19.29
CA ASN A 363 -18.71 -4.88 -19.02
C ASN A 363 -18.99 -4.98 -17.50
N ALA A 364 -19.00 -3.83 -16.84
CA ALA A 364 -19.13 -3.73 -15.38
C ALA A 364 -20.42 -4.38 -14.89
N ASP A 365 -21.53 -3.95 -15.46
CA ASP A 365 -22.85 -4.47 -15.14
C ASP A 365 -23.80 -4.34 -16.34
N MET A 366 -25.00 -4.90 -16.19
CA MET A 366 -26.06 -4.86 -17.19
C MET A 366 -27.17 -3.88 -16.73
N ASN A 367 -27.55 -2.98 -17.62
CA ASN A 367 -28.66 -2.07 -17.35
C ASN A 367 -30.02 -2.81 -17.46
N PRO A 368 -31.14 -2.18 -17.04
CA PRO A 368 -32.47 -2.82 -17.06
C PRO A 368 -32.95 -3.28 -18.44
N VAL A 369 -32.38 -2.74 -19.53
CA VAL A 369 -32.71 -3.18 -20.90
C VAL A 369 -31.73 -4.23 -21.46
N GLY A 370 -30.92 -4.86 -20.60
CA GLY A 370 -30.05 -5.97 -20.96
C GLY A 370 -28.76 -5.57 -21.70
N ARG A 371 -28.32 -4.32 -21.64
CA ARG A 371 -27.07 -3.86 -22.25
C ARG A 371 -25.99 -3.68 -21.19
N PHE A 372 -24.81 -4.24 -21.45
CA PHE A 372 -23.64 -4.01 -20.62
C PHE A 372 -23.15 -2.57 -20.77
N TYR A 373 -22.60 -2.01 -19.68
CA TYR A 373 -21.97 -0.71 -19.63
C TYR A 373 -20.64 -0.76 -18.90
N ASP A 374 -19.80 0.23 -19.17
CA ASP A 374 -18.51 0.41 -18.55
C ASP A 374 -18.60 1.46 -17.44
N THR A 375 -17.73 1.36 -16.45
CA THR A 375 -17.57 2.35 -15.39
C THR A 375 -16.16 2.91 -15.38
N GLU A 376 -16.00 4.17 -15.02
CA GLU A 376 -14.68 4.83 -14.97
C GLU A 376 -14.56 5.70 -13.73
N ALA A 377 -13.31 5.84 -13.22
CA ALA A 377 -12.95 6.91 -12.30
C ALA A 377 -11.62 7.55 -12.70
N LYS A 378 -11.54 8.85 -12.42
CA LYS A 378 -10.34 9.68 -12.51
C LYS A 378 -10.13 10.36 -11.17
N VAL A 379 -8.92 10.24 -10.61
CA VAL A 379 -8.58 10.89 -9.35
C VAL A 379 -7.31 11.70 -9.54
N HIS A 380 -7.37 12.98 -9.18
CA HIS A 380 -6.22 13.85 -9.08
C HIS A 380 -5.87 14.00 -7.60
N THR A 381 -4.62 13.76 -7.25
CA THR A 381 -4.10 13.95 -5.90
C THR A 381 -2.95 14.94 -5.93
N VAL A 382 -3.05 16.00 -5.14
CA VAL A 382 -1.95 16.93 -4.87
C VAL A 382 -1.58 16.79 -3.41
N GLY A 383 -0.29 16.69 -3.11
CA GLY A 383 0.13 16.47 -1.72
C GLY A 383 1.43 17.16 -1.37
N VAL A 384 1.64 17.30 -0.08
CA VAL A 384 2.88 17.73 0.53
C VAL A 384 3.27 16.78 1.66
N ASN A 385 4.55 16.42 1.71
CA ASN A 385 5.13 15.63 2.77
C ASN A 385 6.24 16.44 3.45
N TRP A 386 6.20 16.48 4.77
CA TRP A 386 7.28 16.97 5.60
C TRP A 386 7.92 15.83 6.37
N TYR A 387 9.13 15.50 6.01
CA TYR A 387 9.98 14.54 6.73
C TYR A 387 10.77 15.33 7.78
N ALA A 388 10.22 15.45 8.98
CA ALA A 388 10.84 16.19 10.07
C ALA A 388 12.21 15.59 10.46
N ASN A 389 12.31 14.25 10.38
CA ASN A 389 13.55 13.48 10.56
C ASN A 389 13.36 12.06 9.99
N ASP A 390 14.32 11.16 10.25
CA ASP A 390 14.26 9.76 9.78
C ASP A 390 13.04 8.96 10.31
N ALA A 391 12.39 9.44 11.38
CA ALA A 391 11.33 8.74 12.09
C ALA A 391 9.94 9.39 11.90
N ILE A 392 9.86 10.70 11.77
CA ILE A 392 8.60 11.45 11.76
C ILE A 392 8.34 12.04 10.38
N ARG A 393 7.15 11.75 9.84
CA ARG A 393 6.61 12.36 8.63
C ARG A 393 5.20 12.89 8.88
N VAL A 394 4.92 14.09 8.38
CA VAL A 394 3.58 14.66 8.28
C VAL A 394 3.23 14.79 6.81
N SER A 395 2.05 14.37 6.43
CA SER A 395 1.58 14.40 5.03
C SER A 395 0.21 15.05 4.97
N ALA A 396 -0.03 15.81 3.90
CA ALA A 396 -1.34 16.34 3.55
C ALA A 396 -1.61 16.06 2.07
N ASN A 397 -2.79 15.54 1.75
CA ASN A 397 -3.24 15.33 0.38
C ASN A 397 -4.61 16.00 0.18
N TYR A 398 -4.79 16.63 -0.98
CA TYR A 398 -6.08 17.00 -1.53
C TYR A 398 -6.37 16.07 -2.71
N LEU A 399 -7.55 15.47 -2.72
CA LEU A 399 -7.99 14.55 -3.76
C LEU A 399 -9.27 15.12 -4.41
N LYS A 400 -9.32 15.02 -5.74
CA LYS A 400 -10.52 15.29 -6.53
C LYS A 400 -10.84 14.06 -7.37
N ALA A 401 -11.96 13.43 -7.10
CA ALA A 401 -12.45 12.29 -7.85
C ALA A 401 -13.59 12.70 -8.78
N LYS A 402 -13.61 12.07 -9.96
CA LYS A 402 -14.72 12.09 -10.90
C LYS A 402 -14.96 10.68 -11.42
N THR A 403 -16.23 10.28 -11.50
CA THR A 403 -16.63 8.95 -11.96
C THR A 403 -17.65 9.02 -13.08
N ASP A 404 -17.75 7.96 -13.88
CA ASP A 404 -18.81 7.75 -14.85
C ASP A 404 -19.49 6.42 -14.59
N LYS A 405 -20.81 6.42 -14.42
CA LYS A 405 -21.69 5.27 -14.21
C LYS A 405 -21.34 4.39 -13.01
N VAL A 406 -20.58 4.89 -12.06
CA VAL A 406 -20.22 4.17 -10.84
C VAL A 406 -21.37 4.28 -9.84
N VAL A 407 -21.82 3.14 -9.32
CA VAL A 407 -22.93 3.10 -8.37
C VAL A 407 -22.46 3.55 -6.99
N ASN A 408 -23.14 4.55 -6.45
CA ASN A 408 -22.90 5.04 -5.09
C ASN A 408 -24.21 5.52 -4.43
N ALA A 409 -24.19 5.60 -3.11
CA ALA A 409 -25.38 5.89 -2.34
C ALA A 409 -25.84 7.37 -2.46
N ALA A 410 -24.93 8.31 -2.70
CA ALA A 410 -25.23 9.73 -2.88
C ALA A 410 -25.80 10.06 -4.26
N ASN A 411 -25.60 9.14 -5.21
CA ASN A 411 -25.89 9.37 -6.64
C ASN A 411 -25.11 10.57 -7.23
N ASP A 412 -23.90 10.81 -6.69
CA ASP A 412 -22.96 11.82 -7.15
C ASP A 412 -21.92 11.18 -8.08
N ASP A 413 -21.44 11.95 -9.05
CA ASP A 413 -20.37 11.53 -9.97
C ASP A 413 -18.99 12.12 -9.62
N SER A 414 -18.93 12.94 -8.57
CA SER A 414 -17.71 13.63 -8.14
C SER A 414 -17.65 13.82 -6.63
N GLY A 415 -16.47 14.11 -6.12
CA GLY A 415 -16.26 14.46 -4.71
C GLY A 415 -14.84 14.92 -4.48
N ASP A 416 -14.69 15.68 -3.42
CA ASP A 416 -13.41 16.20 -2.95
C ASP A 416 -13.06 15.60 -1.59
N ALA A 417 -11.75 15.46 -1.32
CA ALA A 417 -11.29 15.01 -0.01
C ALA A 417 -9.98 15.69 0.38
N VAL A 418 -9.81 15.89 1.68
CA VAL A 418 -8.55 16.28 2.32
C VAL A 418 -8.16 15.18 3.28
N SER A 419 -6.96 14.64 3.11
CA SER A 419 -6.38 13.63 4.01
C SER A 419 -5.14 14.17 4.67
N LEU A 420 -5.01 13.97 5.97
CA LEU A 420 -3.83 14.29 6.77
C LEU A 420 -3.31 13.02 7.41
N ARG A 421 -1.99 12.84 7.46
CA ARG A 421 -1.33 11.73 8.16
C ARG A 421 -0.17 12.21 9.00
N VAL A 422 -0.11 11.74 10.23
CA VAL A 422 1.10 11.80 11.06
C VAL A 422 1.65 10.39 11.17
N GLN A 423 2.93 10.23 10.82
CA GLN A 423 3.62 8.95 10.87
C GLN A 423 4.82 9.03 11.80
N TYR A 424 4.96 7.99 12.63
CA TYR A 424 6.16 7.71 13.42
C TYR A 424 6.68 6.32 13.09
N VAL A 425 7.98 6.21 12.81
CA VAL A 425 8.69 4.94 12.52
C VAL A 425 9.82 4.79 13.53
N PHE A 426 9.91 3.66 14.16
CA PHE A 426 10.93 3.35 15.18
C PHE A 426 11.60 2.01 14.93
#